data_a3c8162f10c9f185a560d0eeab5d1a01
#
_entry.id   a3c8162f10c9f185a560d0eeab5d1a01
#
_cell.length_a   1.000
_cell.length_b   1.000
_cell.length_c   1.000
_cell.angle_alpha   90.00
_cell.angle_beta   90.00
_cell.angle_gamma   90.00
#
_symmetry.space_group_name_H-M   'P 1'
#
loop_
_entity.id
_entity.type
_entity.pdbx_description
1 polymer ?
#
loop_
_entity_poly.entity_id
_entity_poly.type
_entity_poly.pdbx_seq_one_letter_code
_entity_poly.pdbx_strand_id
1 'polypeptide(L)'
;MKNLDATDRKLIALLQDNARLSTVALAKAVGLGRSTVQERLQRLENTGVIAQYTVRLGSGGDPLQAWLMLRYADGFSCDDVMPLLVAMPQVRMCHSVAGEIDLLVLVQSDSPGELADLRERVAGFKGVDDVTTVPVLRTTLDRR
;
A
#
# COMPACT_ATOMS: atom_id res chain seq x y z
N MET A 1 19.91 -5.69 -5.73
CA MET A 1 19.07 -6.47 -4.79
C MET A 1 19.83 -6.57 -3.48
N LYS A 2 19.22 -6.10 -2.38
CA LYS A 2 19.84 -6.17 -1.03
C LYS A 2 19.96 -7.65 -0.65
N ASN A 3 21.15 -8.08 -0.25
CA ASN A 3 21.46 -9.50 -0.01
C ASN A 3 20.85 -9.92 1.34
N LEU A 4 19.61 -10.45 1.31
CA LEU A 4 18.91 -11.01 2.46
C LEU A 4 19.27 -12.47 2.63
N ASP A 5 19.81 -12.86 3.78
CA ASP A 5 20.05 -14.25 4.12
C ASP A 5 18.75 -14.97 4.56
N ALA A 6 18.82 -16.26 4.79
CA ALA A 6 17.66 -17.06 5.19
C ALA A 6 17.07 -16.61 6.54
N THR A 7 17.93 -16.15 7.47
CA THR A 7 17.51 -15.64 8.77
C THR A 7 16.78 -14.31 8.64
N ASP A 8 17.26 -13.40 7.80
CA ASP A 8 16.60 -12.12 7.54
C ASP A 8 15.20 -12.33 6.96
N ARG A 9 15.06 -13.23 5.98
CA ARG A 9 13.75 -13.58 5.40
C ARG A 9 12.80 -14.17 6.43
N LYS A 10 13.31 -15.00 7.33
CA LYS A 10 12.50 -15.59 8.41
C LYS A 10 12.06 -14.54 9.42
N LEU A 11 12.93 -13.60 9.79
CA LEU A 11 12.58 -12.47 10.67
C LEU A 11 11.49 -11.60 10.03
N ILE A 12 11.63 -11.26 8.75
CA ILE A 12 10.63 -10.48 8.00
C ILE A 12 9.30 -11.22 7.99
N ALA A 13 9.27 -12.51 7.66
CA ALA A 13 8.04 -13.30 7.62
C ALA A 13 7.32 -13.34 8.98
N LEU A 14 8.08 -13.51 10.08
CA LEU A 14 7.52 -13.47 11.43
C LEU A 14 6.91 -12.11 11.78
N LEU A 15 7.55 -11.01 11.37
CA LEU A 15 7.07 -9.66 11.60
C LEU A 15 5.88 -9.29 10.69
N GLN A 16 5.82 -9.83 9.49
CA GLN A 16 4.65 -9.68 8.61
C GLN A 16 3.40 -10.37 9.18
N ASP A 17 3.59 -11.51 9.86
CA ASP A 17 2.51 -12.21 10.55
C ASP A 17 2.12 -11.50 11.86
N ASN A 18 3.12 -11.07 12.65
CA ASN A 18 2.89 -10.33 13.90
C ASN A 18 4.03 -9.33 14.18
N ALA A 19 3.79 -8.06 13.81
CA ALA A 19 4.75 -6.97 14.03
C ALA A 19 5.01 -6.64 15.51
N ARG A 20 4.23 -7.21 16.46
CA ARG A 20 4.42 -7.01 17.91
C ARG A 20 5.26 -8.07 18.59
N LEU A 21 5.84 -9.02 17.82
CA LEU A 21 6.75 -10.00 18.41
C LEU A 21 7.94 -9.30 19.09
N SER A 22 8.20 -9.70 20.34
CA SER A 22 9.38 -9.21 21.06
C SER A 22 10.67 -9.72 20.42
N THR A 23 11.77 -8.97 20.58
CA THR A 23 13.09 -9.43 20.14
C THR A 23 13.48 -10.78 20.75
N VAL A 24 13.02 -11.06 21.96
CA VAL A 24 13.23 -12.36 22.63
C VAL A 24 12.49 -13.48 21.90
N ALA A 25 11.23 -13.26 21.54
CA ALA A 25 10.43 -14.22 20.78
C ALA A 25 11.03 -14.48 19.38
N LEU A 26 11.44 -13.43 18.69
CA LEU A 26 12.12 -13.52 17.41
C LEU A 26 13.44 -14.30 17.52
N ALA A 27 14.26 -14.00 18.53
CA ALA A 27 15.54 -14.68 18.78
C ALA A 27 15.34 -16.19 18.97
N LYS A 28 14.34 -16.57 19.79
CA LYS A 28 13.96 -17.96 19.99
C LYS A 28 13.51 -18.64 18.70
N ALA A 29 12.69 -17.95 17.89
CA ALA A 29 12.15 -18.48 16.63
C ALA A 29 13.21 -18.72 15.55
N VAL A 30 14.27 -17.89 15.53
CA VAL A 30 15.36 -18.03 14.55
C VAL A 30 16.60 -18.74 15.10
N GLY A 31 16.63 -19.08 16.40
CA GLY A 31 17.76 -19.77 17.04
C GLY A 31 19.00 -18.91 17.22
N LEU A 32 18.88 -17.60 17.42
CA LEU A 32 19.97 -16.66 17.60
C LEU A 32 19.90 -15.92 18.94
N GLY A 33 20.98 -15.26 19.32
CA GLY A 33 21.02 -14.37 20.47
C GLY A 33 20.18 -13.11 20.24
N ARG A 34 19.63 -12.52 21.33
CA ARG A 34 18.82 -11.30 21.30
C ARG A 34 19.55 -10.11 20.63
N SER A 35 20.82 -9.90 20.97
CA SER A 35 21.66 -8.82 20.41
C SER A 35 21.80 -8.96 18.89
N THR A 36 22.09 -10.18 18.44
CA THR A 36 22.24 -10.47 16.99
C THR A 36 20.95 -10.21 16.23
N VAL A 37 19.79 -10.57 16.80
CA VAL A 37 18.48 -10.27 16.17
C VAL A 37 18.24 -8.76 16.15
N GLN A 38 18.54 -8.05 17.22
CA GLN A 38 18.39 -6.59 17.29
C GLN A 38 19.25 -5.88 16.24
N GLU A 39 20.52 -6.28 16.09
CA GLU A 39 21.41 -5.74 15.05
C GLU A 39 20.88 -5.99 13.63
N ARG A 40 20.32 -7.20 13.39
CA ARG A 40 19.72 -7.54 12.08
C ARG A 40 18.51 -6.68 11.78
N LEU A 41 17.59 -6.52 12.75
CA LEU A 41 16.40 -5.68 12.59
C LEU A 41 16.82 -4.23 12.31
N GLN A 42 17.73 -3.66 13.08
CA GLN A 42 18.26 -2.32 12.87
C GLN A 42 18.86 -2.15 11.45
N ARG A 43 19.59 -3.15 10.97
CA ARG A 43 20.13 -3.14 9.61
C ARG A 43 19.01 -3.18 8.57
N LEU A 44 17.98 -4.02 8.75
CA LEU A 44 16.85 -4.12 7.83
C LEU A 44 16.06 -2.81 7.75
N GLU A 45 15.89 -2.13 8.89
CA GLU A 45 15.28 -0.80 8.98
C GLU A 45 16.15 0.26 8.32
N ASN A 46 17.41 0.37 8.70
CA ASN A 46 18.36 1.37 8.17
C ASN A 46 18.57 1.24 6.66
N THR A 47 18.47 0.01 6.14
CA THR A 47 18.59 -0.22 4.70
C THR A 47 17.25 -0.09 3.97
N GLY A 48 16.14 0.22 4.68
CA GLY A 48 14.81 0.37 4.11
C GLY A 48 14.24 -0.93 3.52
N VAL A 49 14.71 -2.10 4.00
CA VAL A 49 14.06 -3.39 3.71
C VAL A 49 12.78 -3.48 4.52
N ILE A 50 12.83 -3.06 5.79
CA ILE A 50 11.65 -2.75 6.59
C ILE A 50 11.47 -1.23 6.49
N ALA A 51 10.46 -0.81 5.74
CA ALA A 51 10.18 0.60 5.53
C ALA A 51 9.39 1.21 6.71
N GLN A 52 8.49 0.41 7.31
CA GLN A 52 7.67 0.84 8.43
C GLN A 52 7.00 -0.36 9.12
N TYR A 53 6.53 -0.14 10.33
CA TYR A 53 5.58 -1.01 11.03
C TYR A 53 4.21 -0.36 10.99
N THR A 54 3.17 -1.13 10.66
CA THR A 54 1.81 -0.61 10.52
C THR A 54 0.81 -1.53 11.20
N VAL A 55 -0.41 -1.08 11.36
CA VAL A 55 -1.53 -1.87 11.86
C VAL A 55 -2.58 -2.05 10.78
N ARG A 56 -3.21 -3.22 10.76
CA ARG A 56 -4.45 -3.44 10.00
C ARG A 56 -5.61 -3.33 10.95
N LEU A 57 -6.60 -2.54 10.57
CA LEU A 57 -7.85 -2.45 11.33
C LEU A 57 -8.70 -3.69 11.01
N GLY A 58 -9.34 -4.26 12.02
CA GLY A 58 -10.31 -5.35 11.84
C GLY A 58 -11.62 -4.83 11.24
N SER A 59 -12.42 -5.74 10.70
CA SER A 59 -13.69 -5.50 10.01
C SER A 59 -14.82 -4.96 10.92
N GLY A 60 -14.59 -3.84 11.56
CA GLY A 60 -15.57 -3.15 12.43
C GLY A 60 -15.82 -1.69 12.04
N GLY A 61 -15.38 -1.28 10.87
CA GLY A 61 -15.41 0.10 10.38
C GLY A 61 -14.48 0.26 9.18
N ASP A 62 -14.35 -0.78 8.37
CA ASP A 62 -13.54 -0.70 7.16
C ASP A 62 -14.12 0.38 6.25
N PRO A 63 -13.34 1.39 5.87
CA PRO A 63 -13.80 2.39 4.93
C PRO A 63 -14.14 1.72 3.60
N LEU A 64 -15.07 2.29 2.89
CA LEU A 64 -15.39 1.87 1.53
C LEU A 64 -14.13 1.99 0.68
N GLN A 65 -13.83 0.94 -0.06
CA GLN A 65 -12.72 0.93 -1.00
C GLN A 65 -13.22 0.88 -2.44
N ALA A 66 -12.53 1.58 -3.32
CA ALA A 66 -12.76 1.46 -4.75
C ALA A 66 -11.45 1.61 -5.51
N TRP A 67 -11.39 0.96 -6.66
CA TRP A 67 -10.40 1.26 -7.68
C TRP A 67 -10.96 2.30 -8.63
N LEU A 68 -10.23 3.39 -8.82
CA LEU A 68 -10.44 4.30 -9.95
C LEU A 68 -9.48 3.87 -11.05
N MET A 69 -10.04 3.54 -12.19
CA MET A 69 -9.31 3.19 -13.41
C MET A 69 -9.30 4.43 -14.28
N LEU A 70 -8.12 5.02 -14.51
CA LEU A 70 -7.97 6.27 -15.20
C LEU A 70 -7.34 6.07 -16.58
N ARG A 71 -7.78 6.89 -17.52
CA ARG A 71 -7.13 7.10 -18.81
C ARG A 71 -6.65 8.55 -18.91
N TYR A 72 -5.43 8.74 -19.39
CA TYR A 72 -4.91 10.09 -19.59
C TYR A 72 -5.49 10.72 -20.87
N ALA A 73 -5.69 12.03 -20.82
CA ALA A 73 -5.96 12.81 -22.01
C ALA A 73 -4.71 12.88 -22.89
N ASP A 74 -4.90 13.12 -24.18
CA ASP A 74 -3.81 13.22 -25.14
C ASP A 74 -2.74 14.23 -24.71
N GLY A 75 -1.49 13.80 -24.72
CA GLY A 75 -0.33 14.61 -24.35
C GLY A 75 -0.07 14.70 -22.84
N PHE A 76 -0.83 13.99 -22.01
CA PHE A 76 -0.60 13.90 -20.56
C PHE A 76 -0.05 12.53 -20.16
N SER A 77 0.55 12.50 -18.99
CA SER A 77 1.24 11.33 -18.45
C SER A 77 1.03 11.19 -16.94
N CYS A 78 1.61 10.13 -16.35
CA CYS A 78 1.64 9.92 -14.91
C CYS A 78 2.20 11.14 -14.16
N ASP A 79 3.24 11.77 -14.66
CA ASP A 79 3.92 12.89 -14.00
C ASP A 79 3.02 14.13 -13.84
N ASP A 80 2.04 14.29 -14.72
CA ASP A 80 1.09 15.40 -14.67
C ASP A 80 -0.02 15.17 -13.64
N VAL A 81 -0.47 13.92 -13.48
CA VAL A 81 -1.63 13.56 -12.66
C VAL A 81 -1.22 13.16 -11.23
N MET A 82 -0.05 12.53 -11.06
CA MET A 82 0.40 12.03 -9.73
C MET A 82 0.48 13.09 -8.64
N PRO A 83 0.98 14.33 -8.88
CA PRO A 83 1.02 15.34 -7.83
C PRO A 83 -0.36 15.68 -7.26
N LEU A 84 -1.41 15.61 -8.10
CA LEU A 84 -2.79 15.87 -7.70
C LEU A 84 -3.35 14.73 -6.86
N LEU A 85 -3.06 13.49 -7.24
CA LEU A 85 -3.49 12.29 -6.51
C LEU A 85 -2.80 12.16 -5.15
N VAL A 86 -1.50 12.41 -5.08
CA VAL A 86 -0.72 12.35 -3.82
C VAL A 86 -1.23 13.37 -2.78
N ALA A 87 -1.76 14.50 -3.23
CA ALA A 87 -2.36 15.51 -2.34
C ALA A 87 -3.70 15.09 -1.72
N MET A 88 -4.29 13.96 -2.17
CA MET A 88 -5.58 13.47 -1.69
C MET A 88 -5.37 12.38 -0.62
N PRO A 89 -5.76 12.61 0.64
CA PRO A 89 -5.54 11.66 1.74
C PRO A 89 -6.32 10.34 1.56
N GLN A 90 -7.39 10.37 0.76
CA GLN A 90 -8.18 9.19 0.42
C GLN A 90 -7.47 8.24 -0.54
N VAL A 91 -6.46 8.70 -1.27
CA VAL A 91 -5.66 7.87 -2.17
C VAL A 91 -4.69 7.02 -1.35
N ARG A 92 -4.79 5.72 -1.50
CA ARG A 92 -3.99 4.74 -0.74
C ARG A 92 -2.90 4.08 -1.57
N MET A 93 -3.13 3.95 -2.88
CA MET A 93 -2.20 3.27 -3.76
C MET A 93 -2.42 3.72 -5.21
N CYS A 94 -1.35 3.84 -5.97
CA CYS A 94 -1.39 4.10 -7.41
C CYS A 94 -0.47 3.13 -8.13
N HIS A 95 -0.95 2.58 -9.25
CA HIS A 95 -0.16 1.73 -10.14
C HIS A 95 -0.31 2.21 -11.57
N SER A 96 0.79 2.56 -12.21
CA SER A 96 0.80 2.68 -13.67
C SER A 96 0.71 1.28 -14.28
N VAL A 97 -0.18 1.12 -15.24
CA VAL A 97 -0.45 -0.17 -15.89
C VAL A 97 -0.34 -0.04 -17.39
N ALA A 98 -0.25 -1.16 -18.09
CA ALA A 98 -0.26 -1.20 -19.55
C ALA A 98 -1.60 -1.78 -20.02
N GLY A 99 -2.18 -1.20 -21.06
CA GLY A 99 -3.45 -1.64 -21.65
C GLY A 99 -4.39 -0.51 -21.99
N GLU A 100 -5.69 -0.73 -21.86
CA GLU A 100 -6.72 0.26 -22.17
C GLU A 100 -6.84 1.37 -21.11
N ILE A 101 -6.28 1.16 -19.94
CA ILE A 101 -6.19 2.13 -18.85
C ILE A 101 -4.72 2.40 -18.56
N ASP A 102 -4.43 3.59 -18.02
CA ASP A 102 -3.08 4.05 -17.74
C ASP A 102 -2.72 3.96 -16.27
N LEU A 103 -3.72 4.15 -15.39
CA LEU A 103 -3.50 4.22 -13.95
C LEU A 103 -4.61 3.51 -13.17
N LEU A 104 -4.22 2.70 -12.18
CA LEU A 104 -5.09 2.15 -11.15
C LEU A 104 -4.85 2.89 -9.84
N VAL A 105 -5.89 3.48 -9.27
CA VAL A 105 -5.82 4.23 -8.01
C VAL A 105 -6.75 3.58 -6.99
N LEU A 106 -6.19 3.03 -5.92
CA LEU A 106 -6.97 2.55 -4.78
C LEU A 106 -7.33 3.74 -3.92
N VAL A 107 -8.62 3.95 -3.69
CA VAL A 107 -9.14 5.00 -2.82
C VAL A 107 -9.96 4.40 -1.67
N GLN A 108 -10.02 5.15 -0.57
CA GLN A 108 -10.85 4.84 0.59
C GLN A 108 -11.73 6.04 0.93
N SER A 109 -12.97 5.78 1.32
CA SER A 109 -13.94 6.79 1.74
C SER A 109 -14.84 6.25 2.85
N ASP A 110 -15.42 7.15 3.65
CA ASP A 110 -16.30 6.78 4.75
C ASP A 110 -17.76 6.60 4.30
N SER A 111 -18.10 7.02 3.09
CA SER A 111 -19.46 6.92 2.53
C SER A 111 -19.48 6.81 1.01
N PRO A 112 -20.57 6.26 0.44
CA PRO A 112 -20.76 6.26 -1.01
C PRO A 112 -20.80 7.66 -1.64
N GLY A 113 -21.34 8.66 -0.90
CA GLY A 113 -21.35 10.05 -1.34
C GLY A 113 -19.94 10.62 -1.47
N GLU A 114 -19.12 10.44 -0.45
CA GLU A 114 -17.71 10.85 -0.50
C GLU A 114 -16.94 10.17 -1.64
N LEU A 115 -17.22 8.90 -1.91
CA LEU A 115 -16.62 8.18 -3.04
C LEU A 115 -17.02 8.80 -4.38
N ALA A 116 -18.29 9.22 -4.52
CA ALA A 116 -18.77 9.91 -5.73
C ALA A 116 -18.08 11.26 -5.91
N ASP A 117 -17.99 12.07 -4.85
CA ASP A 117 -17.30 13.37 -4.86
C ASP A 117 -15.80 13.21 -5.20
N LEU A 118 -15.18 12.17 -4.66
CA LEU A 118 -13.78 11.85 -4.94
C LEU A 118 -13.58 11.50 -6.42
N ARG A 119 -14.45 10.67 -6.98
CA ARG A 119 -14.44 10.32 -8.40
C ARG A 119 -14.59 11.56 -9.28
N GLU A 120 -15.51 12.45 -8.94
CA GLU A 120 -15.74 13.67 -9.69
C GLU A 120 -14.55 14.64 -9.64
N ARG A 121 -13.93 14.76 -8.46
CA ARG A 121 -12.70 15.55 -8.32
C ARG A 121 -11.57 15.01 -9.21
N VAL A 122 -11.38 13.69 -9.23
CA VAL A 122 -10.34 13.05 -10.06
C VAL A 122 -10.66 13.22 -11.54
N ALA A 123 -11.93 13.06 -11.95
CA ALA A 123 -12.36 13.27 -13.33
C ALA A 123 -12.20 14.73 -13.81
N GLY A 124 -12.22 15.68 -12.85
CA GLY A 124 -11.97 17.10 -13.15
C GLY A 124 -10.49 17.47 -13.26
N PHE A 125 -9.56 16.55 -13.02
CA PHE A 125 -8.14 16.87 -13.16
C PHE A 125 -7.75 17.07 -14.61
N LYS A 126 -7.00 18.15 -14.87
CA LYS A 126 -6.38 18.34 -16.15
C LYS A 126 -5.43 17.17 -16.43
N GLY A 127 -5.61 16.52 -17.56
CA GLY A 127 -4.84 15.34 -17.95
C GLY A 127 -5.54 14.01 -17.72
N VAL A 128 -6.75 14.00 -17.14
CA VAL A 128 -7.62 12.82 -17.06
C VAL A 128 -8.70 12.91 -18.11
N ASP A 129 -8.80 11.87 -18.96
CA ASP A 129 -9.81 11.74 -20.01
C ASP A 129 -11.03 10.96 -19.51
N ASP A 130 -10.78 9.85 -18.84
CA ASP A 130 -11.84 8.97 -18.33
C ASP A 130 -11.51 8.42 -16.92
N VAL A 131 -12.56 8.21 -16.14
CA VAL A 131 -12.50 7.59 -14.81
C VAL A 131 -13.61 6.57 -14.66
N THR A 132 -13.24 5.30 -14.63
CA THR A 132 -14.15 4.21 -14.27
C THR A 132 -13.96 3.85 -12.80
N THR A 133 -15.06 3.80 -12.03
CA THR A 133 -15.05 3.43 -10.62
C THR A 133 -15.43 1.96 -10.45
N VAL A 134 -14.59 1.19 -9.75
CA VAL A 134 -14.83 -0.22 -9.43
C VAL A 134 -14.85 -0.38 -7.91
N PRO A 135 -16.03 -0.34 -7.26
CA PRO A 135 -16.15 -0.52 -5.82
C PRO A 135 -15.72 -1.91 -5.38
N VAL A 136 -14.96 -2.00 -4.29
CA VAL A 136 -14.61 -3.27 -3.67
C VAL A 136 -15.79 -3.72 -2.80
N LEU A 137 -16.49 -4.76 -3.23
CA LEU A 137 -17.62 -5.30 -2.48
C LEU A 137 -17.17 -6.12 -1.28
N ARG A 138 -16.08 -6.87 -1.43
CA ARG A 138 -15.48 -7.69 -0.37
C ARG A 138 -14.06 -8.06 -0.73
N THR A 139 -13.16 -7.92 0.22
CA THR A 139 -11.80 -8.49 0.11
C THR A 139 -11.83 -9.94 0.55
N THR A 140 -11.58 -10.87 -0.37
CA THR A 140 -11.59 -12.32 -0.08
C THR A 140 -10.23 -12.84 0.37
N LEU A 141 -9.16 -12.17 -0.02
CA LEU A 141 -7.79 -12.48 0.38
C LEU A 141 -6.94 -11.20 0.31
N ASP A 142 -6.23 -10.91 1.39
CA ASP A 142 -5.18 -9.89 1.44
C ASP A 142 -4.02 -10.40 2.31
N ARG A 143 -2.84 -10.49 1.74
CA ARG A 143 -1.61 -10.95 2.40
C ARG A 143 -0.53 -9.86 2.47
N ARG A 144 -0.92 -8.60 2.25
CA ARG A 144 0.00 -7.45 2.36
C ARG A 144 0.28 -7.11 3.80
#